data_0ef30c7fa5613b37f52758c1e15493b7
#
_entry.id   0ef30c7fa5613b37f52758c1e15493b7
#
_cell.length_a   1.000
_cell.length_b   1.000
_cell.length_c   1.000
_cell.angle_alpha   90.00
_cell.angle_beta   90.00
_cell.angle_gamma   90.00
#
_symmetry.space_group_name_H-M   'P 1'
#
loop_
_entity.id
_entity.type
_entity.pdbx_description
1 polymer ?
#
loop_
_entity_poly.entity_id
_entity_poly.type
_entity_poly.pdbx_seq_one_letter_code
_entity_poly.pdbx_strand_id
1 'polypeptide(L)'
;MVERFEKFSFAISDITHYLHKIAADEMRKHGLRWPHAVCLVVLSRFEEGVTATELCEICGRDKADISRTVSLLTEKGLVTKEGTKQNYRALIKLTQEGRAASEQIRERVRLAVEIVSKNVSDEHRAVFYEVLEVIGKNLQTISEQGLPE
;
A
#
# COMPACT_ATOMS: atom_id res chain seq x y z
N MET A 1 -30.88 -11.97 -2.36
CA MET A 1 -29.86 -11.18 -3.08
C MET A 1 -29.22 -10.12 -2.19
N VAL A 2 -30.00 -9.29 -1.49
CA VAL A 2 -29.53 -8.29 -0.52
C VAL A 2 -28.66 -8.93 0.57
N GLU A 3 -29.08 -10.03 1.17
CA GLU A 3 -28.32 -10.75 2.22
C GLU A 3 -26.93 -11.21 1.77
N ARG A 4 -26.74 -11.59 0.49
CA ARG A 4 -25.40 -11.92 -0.05
C ARG A 4 -24.51 -10.71 -0.17
N PHE A 5 -25.06 -9.59 -0.58
CA PHE A 5 -24.34 -8.34 -0.68
C PHE A 5 -23.93 -7.82 0.71
N GLU A 6 -24.82 -7.90 1.68
CA GLU A 6 -24.52 -7.52 3.07
C GLU A 6 -23.41 -8.39 3.65
N LYS A 7 -23.48 -9.73 3.50
CA LYS A 7 -22.41 -10.63 3.93
C LYS A 7 -21.07 -10.33 3.28
N PHE A 8 -21.07 -10.04 1.97
CA PHE A 8 -19.86 -9.64 1.25
C PHE A 8 -19.29 -8.33 1.77
N SER A 9 -20.12 -7.29 1.89
CA SER A 9 -19.70 -5.97 2.33
C SER A 9 -19.15 -5.99 3.76
N PHE A 10 -19.81 -6.70 4.68
CA PHE A 10 -19.33 -6.86 6.04
C PHE A 10 -18.01 -7.63 6.10
N ALA A 11 -17.90 -8.74 5.36
CA ALA A 11 -16.66 -9.52 5.33
C ALA A 11 -15.47 -8.69 4.81
N ILE A 12 -15.65 -7.92 3.74
CA ILE A 12 -14.60 -7.03 3.21
C ILE A 12 -14.28 -5.92 4.22
N SER A 13 -15.28 -5.33 4.86
CA SER A 13 -15.09 -4.31 5.88
C SER A 13 -14.29 -4.84 7.07
N ASP A 14 -14.64 -6.01 7.58
CA ASP A 14 -13.95 -6.65 8.70
C ASP A 14 -12.50 -7.00 8.34
N ILE A 15 -12.28 -7.62 7.17
CA ILE A 15 -10.94 -7.93 6.68
C ILE A 15 -10.11 -6.65 6.59
N THR A 16 -10.64 -5.60 6.00
CA THR A 16 -9.96 -4.30 5.86
C THR A 16 -9.64 -3.69 7.23
N HIS A 17 -10.59 -3.72 8.16
CA HIS A 17 -10.40 -3.24 9.53
C HIS A 17 -9.24 -3.97 10.23
N TYR A 18 -9.24 -5.31 10.22
CA TYR A 18 -8.19 -6.08 10.88
C TYR A 18 -6.83 -5.93 10.20
N LEU A 19 -6.78 -5.87 8.87
CA LEU A 19 -5.54 -5.60 8.15
C LEU A 19 -4.95 -4.24 8.53
N HIS A 20 -5.78 -3.19 8.58
CA HIS A 20 -5.34 -1.86 8.99
C HIS A 20 -4.86 -1.83 10.45
N LYS A 21 -5.56 -2.53 11.34
CA LYS A 21 -5.18 -2.62 12.76
C LYS A 21 -3.82 -3.31 12.92
N ILE A 22 -3.62 -4.47 12.30
CA ILE A 22 -2.36 -5.21 12.35
C ILE A 22 -1.23 -4.37 11.75
N ALA A 23 -1.46 -3.75 10.60
CA ALA A 23 -0.48 -2.89 9.96
C ALA A 23 -0.12 -1.67 10.81
N ALA A 24 -1.11 -1.03 11.45
CA ALA A 24 -0.88 0.12 12.32
C ALA A 24 -0.06 -0.27 13.56
N ASP A 25 -0.35 -1.41 14.18
CA ASP A 25 0.36 -1.90 15.35
C ASP A 25 1.82 -2.25 15.02
N GLU A 26 2.05 -2.87 13.86
CA GLU A 26 3.41 -3.20 13.42
C GLU A 26 4.21 -1.95 13.05
N MET A 27 3.62 -1.01 12.31
CA MET A 27 4.30 0.22 11.91
C MET A 27 4.61 1.15 13.09
N ARG A 28 3.78 1.14 14.12
CA ARG A 28 4.01 1.95 15.34
C ARG A 28 5.32 1.58 16.03
N LYS A 29 5.75 0.33 15.96
CA LYS A 29 7.04 -0.14 16.49
C LYS A 29 8.23 0.54 15.83
N HIS A 30 8.06 0.97 14.58
CA HIS A 30 9.07 1.70 13.80
C HIS A 30 8.84 3.22 13.78
N GLY A 31 7.87 3.73 14.56
CA GLY A 31 7.48 5.15 14.54
C GLY A 31 6.92 5.60 13.18
N LEU A 32 6.32 4.67 12.44
CA LEU A 32 5.73 4.88 11.13
C LEU A 32 4.22 4.69 11.19
N ARG A 33 3.54 5.13 10.13
CA ARG A 33 2.15 4.79 9.81
C ARG A 33 2.12 3.94 8.56
N TRP A 34 1.01 3.25 8.32
CA TRP A 34 0.82 2.43 7.13
C TRP A 34 1.13 3.15 5.80
N PRO A 35 0.70 4.41 5.56
CA PRO A 35 1.06 5.13 4.34
C PRO A 35 2.57 5.30 4.15
N HIS A 36 3.32 5.50 5.23
CA HIS A 36 4.78 5.61 5.18
C HIS A 36 5.42 4.27 4.77
N ALA A 37 4.91 3.17 5.32
CA ALA A 37 5.35 1.82 4.98
C ALA A 37 5.09 1.49 3.51
N VAL A 38 3.90 1.81 2.99
CA VAL A 38 3.57 1.65 1.56
C VAL A 38 4.57 2.42 0.70
N CYS A 39 4.87 3.66 1.05
CA CYS A 39 5.83 4.48 0.33
C CYS A 39 7.23 3.86 0.30
N LEU A 40 7.72 3.34 1.43
CA LEU A 40 9.01 2.65 1.50
C LEU A 40 9.04 1.38 0.66
N VAL A 41 7.98 0.56 0.71
CA VAL A 41 7.87 -0.68 -0.08
C VAL A 41 7.77 -0.37 -1.57
N VAL A 42 7.07 0.69 -1.97
CA VAL A 42 7.01 1.13 -3.37
C VAL A 42 8.41 1.59 -3.82
N LEU A 43 9.07 2.47 -3.06
CA LEU A 43 10.40 2.97 -3.39
C LEU A 43 11.45 1.85 -3.51
N SER A 44 11.31 0.76 -2.76
CA SER A 44 12.24 -0.37 -2.84
C SER A 44 12.24 -1.10 -4.19
N ARG A 45 11.25 -0.85 -5.05
CA ARG A 45 11.17 -1.41 -6.41
C ARG A 45 11.92 -0.57 -7.45
N PHE A 46 12.36 0.64 -7.06
CA PHE A 46 12.97 1.63 -7.97
C PHE A 46 14.34 2.06 -7.44
N GLU A 47 15.38 1.36 -7.86
CA GLU A 47 16.75 1.63 -7.41
C GLU A 47 17.23 3.03 -7.78
N GLU A 48 16.85 3.48 -8.97
CA GLU A 48 17.18 4.84 -9.47
C GLU A 48 16.33 5.94 -8.83
N GLY A 49 15.33 5.57 -8.06
CA GLY A 49 14.36 6.48 -7.45
C GLY A 49 13.23 6.86 -8.38
N VAL A 50 12.27 7.61 -7.83
CA VAL A 50 11.11 8.12 -8.56
C VAL A 50 10.85 9.57 -8.22
N THR A 51 10.19 10.29 -9.12
CA THR A 51 9.72 11.65 -8.85
C THR A 51 8.51 11.63 -7.89
N ALA A 52 8.22 12.77 -7.27
CA ALA A 52 7.04 12.91 -6.43
C ALA A 52 5.73 12.66 -7.19
N THR A 53 5.67 13.01 -8.47
CA THR A 53 4.50 12.78 -9.33
C THR A 53 4.28 11.29 -9.56
N GLU A 54 5.30 10.56 -9.97
CA GLU A 54 5.24 9.11 -10.13
C GLU A 54 4.85 8.41 -8.82
N LEU A 55 5.40 8.88 -7.69
CA LEU A 55 5.07 8.32 -6.39
C LEU A 55 3.60 8.55 -6.01
N CYS A 56 3.02 9.71 -6.36
CA CYS A 56 1.58 9.97 -6.20
C CYS A 56 0.74 8.97 -6.99
N GLU A 57 1.07 8.76 -8.25
CA GLU A 57 0.36 7.85 -9.15
C GLU A 57 0.44 6.40 -8.65
N ILE A 58 1.66 5.92 -8.34
CA ILE A 58 1.88 4.54 -7.88
C ILE A 58 1.19 4.27 -6.53
N CYS A 59 1.25 5.23 -5.60
CA CYS A 59 0.62 5.09 -4.28
C CYS A 59 -0.87 5.41 -4.27
N GLY A 60 -1.43 5.96 -5.35
CA GLY A 60 -2.83 6.40 -5.42
C GLY A 60 -3.15 7.49 -4.40
N ARG A 61 -2.22 8.44 -4.17
CA ARG A 61 -2.34 9.48 -3.13
C ARG A 61 -2.08 10.85 -3.70
N ASP A 62 -2.68 11.86 -3.08
CA ASP A 62 -2.50 13.25 -3.50
C ASP A 62 -1.10 13.78 -3.19
N LYS A 63 -0.75 14.88 -3.86
CA LYS A 63 0.57 15.52 -3.77
C LYS A 63 0.90 16.01 -2.37
N ALA A 64 -0.09 16.52 -1.63
CA ALA A 64 0.12 17.05 -0.27
C ALA A 64 0.46 15.91 0.69
N ASP A 65 -0.20 14.77 0.55
CA ASP A 65 -0.01 13.58 1.36
C ASP A 65 1.36 12.93 1.11
N ILE A 66 1.73 12.79 -0.17
CA ILE A 66 3.07 12.29 -0.56
C ILE A 66 4.15 13.24 -0.08
N SER A 67 3.95 14.56 -0.21
CA SER A 67 4.93 15.56 0.28
C SER A 67 5.18 15.42 1.78
N ARG A 68 4.12 15.30 2.59
CA ARG A 68 4.22 15.09 4.05
C ARG A 68 4.92 13.77 4.38
N THR A 69 4.54 12.70 3.67
CA THR A 69 5.14 11.37 3.85
C THR A 69 6.64 11.40 3.55
N VAL A 70 7.03 11.95 2.41
CA VAL A 70 8.43 12.03 2.01
C VAL A 70 9.23 12.93 2.95
N SER A 71 8.67 14.05 3.42
CA SER A 71 9.34 14.92 4.40
C SER A 71 9.63 14.19 5.71
N LEU A 72 8.64 13.44 6.25
CA LEU A 72 8.82 12.64 7.45
C LEU A 72 9.85 11.52 7.25
N LEU A 73 9.80 10.83 6.11
CA LEU A 73 10.76 9.76 5.81
C LEU A 73 12.20 10.31 5.63
N THR A 74 12.32 11.53 5.08
CA THR A 74 13.61 12.23 4.97
C THR A 74 14.14 12.60 6.36
N GLU A 75 13.29 13.17 7.21
CA GLU A 75 13.65 13.51 8.61
C GLU A 75 14.11 12.26 9.39
N LYS A 76 13.49 11.12 9.13
CA LYS A 76 13.90 9.82 9.71
C LYS A 76 15.14 9.20 9.06
N GLY A 77 15.72 9.83 8.05
CA GLY A 77 16.88 9.30 7.33
C GLY A 77 16.60 8.05 6.46
N LEU A 78 15.33 7.77 6.14
CA LEU A 78 14.92 6.59 5.38
C LEU A 78 14.90 6.84 3.86
N VAL A 79 14.76 8.09 3.45
CA VAL A 79 14.81 8.50 2.04
C VAL A 79 15.68 9.74 1.85
N THR A 80 16.21 9.89 0.64
CA THR A 80 16.87 11.10 0.16
C THR A 80 16.13 11.68 -1.02
N LYS A 81 16.31 12.98 -1.24
CA LYS A 81 15.90 13.66 -2.47
C LYS A 81 17.15 14.07 -3.22
N GLU A 82 17.39 13.48 -4.37
CA GLU A 82 18.49 13.83 -5.26
C GLU A 82 17.96 14.64 -6.45
N GLY A 83 18.48 15.84 -6.65
CA GLY A 83 18.10 16.70 -7.77
C GLY A 83 18.72 18.10 -7.65
N THR A 84 18.82 18.80 -8.78
CA THR A 84 19.33 20.16 -8.84
C THR A 84 18.42 21.16 -8.15
N LYS A 85 18.96 22.31 -7.74
CA LYS A 85 18.34 23.40 -6.95
C LYS A 85 16.97 23.93 -7.44
N GLN A 86 16.45 23.43 -8.54
CA GLN A 86 15.14 23.82 -9.09
C GLN A 86 14.02 22.78 -8.86
N ASN A 87 14.20 21.81 -7.97
CA ASN A 87 13.18 20.91 -7.39
C ASN A 87 12.15 20.25 -8.33
N TYR A 88 12.15 20.47 -9.62
CA TYR A 88 11.07 20.04 -10.53
C TYR A 88 11.18 18.57 -10.93
N ARG A 89 12.32 17.90 -10.69
CA ARG A 89 12.55 16.46 -10.97
C ARG A 89 13.48 15.81 -9.95
N ALA A 90 13.37 16.20 -8.69
CA ALA A 90 14.13 15.52 -7.65
C ALA A 90 13.68 14.08 -7.55
N LEU A 91 14.63 13.15 -7.62
CA LEU A 91 14.38 11.73 -7.42
C LEU A 91 14.36 11.41 -5.93
N ILE A 92 13.35 10.70 -5.51
CA ILE A 92 13.20 10.19 -4.14
C ILE A 92 13.73 8.77 -4.13
N LYS A 93 14.76 8.53 -3.32
CA LYS A 93 15.45 7.24 -3.22
C LYS A 93 15.48 6.77 -1.77
N LEU A 94 15.50 5.45 -1.58
CA LEU A 94 15.80 4.88 -0.27
C LEU A 94 17.27 5.08 0.09
N THR A 95 17.51 5.40 1.36
CA THR A 95 18.82 5.25 1.98
C THR A 95 19.10 3.76 2.25
N GLN A 96 20.28 3.43 2.78
CA GLN A 96 20.57 2.09 3.26
C GLN A 96 19.63 1.69 4.41
N GLU A 97 19.37 2.61 5.34
CA GLU A 97 18.41 2.44 6.44
C GLU A 97 16.99 2.27 5.92
N GLY A 98 16.61 3.04 4.90
CA GLY A 98 15.32 2.89 4.23
C GLY A 98 15.13 1.54 3.56
N ARG A 99 16.17 1.00 2.92
CA ARG A 99 16.14 -0.36 2.35
C ARG A 99 15.97 -1.41 3.43
N ALA A 100 16.74 -1.31 4.53
CA ALA A 100 16.62 -2.23 5.66
C ALA A 100 15.22 -2.18 6.29
N ALA A 101 14.67 -0.99 6.50
CA ALA A 101 13.31 -0.81 7.01
C ALA A 101 12.26 -1.41 6.06
N SER A 102 12.39 -1.17 4.75
CA SER A 102 11.50 -1.75 3.74
C SER A 102 11.53 -3.27 3.76
N GLU A 103 12.70 -3.88 3.87
CA GLU A 103 12.85 -5.34 3.92
C GLU A 103 12.21 -5.93 5.19
N GLN A 104 12.42 -5.31 6.35
CA GLN A 104 11.75 -5.71 7.59
C GLN A 104 10.22 -5.65 7.46
N ILE A 105 9.69 -4.59 6.85
CA ILE A 105 8.25 -4.45 6.60
C ILE A 105 7.76 -5.59 5.69
N ARG A 106 8.47 -5.87 4.61
CA ARG A 106 8.12 -6.95 3.66
C ARG A 106 8.10 -8.31 4.35
N GLU A 107 9.08 -8.59 5.19
CA GLU A 107 9.16 -9.85 5.93
C GLU A 107 7.99 -10.00 6.91
N ARG A 108 7.60 -8.91 7.60
CA ARG A 108 6.43 -8.91 8.49
C ARG A 108 5.13 -9.12 7.73
N VAL A 109 4.99 -8.50 6.57
CA VAL A 109 3.83 -8.70 5.68
C VAL A 109 3.79 -10.15 5.18
N ARG A 110 4.93 -10.71 4.76
CA ARG A 110 5.02 -12.11 4.32
C ARG A 110 4.54 -13.06 5.41
N LEU A 111 5.06 -12.90 6.62
CA LEU A 111 4.65 -13.70 7.78
C LEU A 111 3.14 -13.57 8.07
N ALA A 112 2.61 -12.36 8.03
CA ALA A 112 1.18 -12.12 8.23
C ALA A 112 0.33 -12.85 7.17
N VAL A 113 0.74 -12.79 5.89
CA VAL A 113 0.06 -13.49 4.78
C VAL A 113 0.11 -15.01 4.98
N GLU A 114 1.24 -15.57 5.39
CA GLU A 114 1.37 -17.01 5.68
C GLU A 114 0.41 -17.45 6.80
N ILE A 115 0.33 -16.67 7.87
CA ILE A 115 -0.57 -16.97 9.00
C ILE A 115 -2.05 -16.85 8.58
N VAL A 116 -2.41 -15.78 7.89
CA VAL A 116 -3.79 -15.51 7.45
C VAL A 116 -4.27 -16.54 6.44
N SER A 117 -3.37 -17.01 5.56
CA SER A 117 -3.71 -17.99 4.54
C SER A 117 -3.59 -19.45 5.00
N LYS A 118 -3.31 -19.67 6.28
CA LYS A 118 -3.28 -21.02 6.87
C LYS A 118 -4.63 -21.71 6.63
N ASN A 119 -4.58 -22.97 6.19
CA ASN A 119 -5.74 -23.81 5.84
C ASN A 119 -6.51 -23.35 4.57
N VAL A 120 -5.96 -22.45 3.77
CA VAL A 120 -6.51 -22.14 2.45
C VAL A 120 -5.63 -22.82 1.40
N SER A 121 -6.20 -23.73 0.60
CA SER A 121 -5.44 -24.38 -0.49
C SER A 121 -5.05 -23.37 -1.57
N ASP A 122 -4.01 -23.69 -2.34
CA ASP A 122 -3.56 -22.83 -3.43
C ASP A 122 -4.63 -22.65 -4.52
N GLU A 123 -5.42 -23.71 -4.77
CA GLU A 123 -6.56 -23.66 -5.70
C GLU A 123 -7.63 -22.67 -5.24
N HIS A 124 -8.06 -22.77 -3.98
CA HIS A 124 -9.03 -21.81 -3.41
C HIS A 124 -8.48 -20.39 -3.38
N ARG A 125 -7.20 -20.22 -3.12
CA ARG A 125 -6.54 -18.91 -3.14
C ARG A 125 -6.55 -18.31 -4.54
N ALA A 126 -6.23 -19.09 -5.57
CA ALA A 126 -6.25 -18.63 -6.95
C ALA A 126 -7.66 -18.19 -7.37
N VAL A 127 -8.67 -19.02 -7.12
CA VAL A 127 -10.07 -18.68 -7.41
C VAL A 127 -10.53 -17.43 -6.64
N PHE A 128 -10.12 -17.30 -5.37
CA PHE A 128 -10.46 -16.14 -4.55
C PHE A 128 -9.91 -14.82 -5.15
N TYR A 129 -8.65 -14.81 -5.59
CA TYR A 129 -8.08 -13.62 -6.20
C TYR A 129 -8.69 -13.30 -7.56
N GLU A 130 -8.99 -14.30 -8.37
CA GLU A 130 -9.71 -14.13 -9.64
C GLU A 130 -11.08 -13.48 -9.42
N VAL A 131 -11.85 -13.98 -8.47
CA VAL A 131 -13.17 -13.42 -8.13
C VAL A 131 -13.06 -12.00 -7.59
N LEU A 132 -12.07 -11.72 -6.72
CA LEU A 132 -11.84 -10.37 -6.21
C LEU A 132 -11.49 -9.37 -7.31
N GLU A 133 -10.69 -9.79 -8.29
CA GLU A 133 -10.33 -8.95 -9.44
C GLU A 133 -11.55 -8.58 -10.27
N VAL A 134 -12.41 -9.55 -10.57
CA VAL A 134 -13.67 -9.31 -11.31
C VAL A 134 -14.58 -8.35 -10.53
N ILE A 135 -14.78 -8.59 -9.24
CA ILE A 135 -15.62 -7.72 -8.39
C ILE A 135 -15.02 -6.31 -8.33
N GLY A 136 -13.72 -6.20 -8.15
CA GLY A 136 -13.03 -4.90 -8.10
C GLY A 136 -13.20 -4.09 -9.37
N LYS A 137 -13.03 -4.71 -10.55
CA LYS A 137 -13.25 -4.06 -11.85
C LYS A 137 -14.70 -3.60 -12.03
N ASN A 138 -15.67 -4.45 -11.65
CA ASN A 138 -17.08 -4.10 -11.74
C ASN A 138 -17.44 -2.92 -10.83
N LEU A 139 -16.94 -2.93 -9.59
CA LEU A 139 -17.13 -1.82 -8.64
C LEU A 139 -16.50 -0.52 -9.14
N GLN A 140 -15.29 -0.59 -9.71
CA GLN A 140 -14.65 0.56 -10.34
C GLN A 140 -15.52 1.14 -11.45
N THR A 141 -15.99 0.30 -12.36
CA THR A 141 -16.87 0.72 -13.48
C THR A 141 -18.12 1.43 -12.96
N ILE A 142 -18.79 0.86 -11.95
CA ILE A 142 -19.99 1.47 -11.35
C ILE A 142 -19.64 2.81 -10.68
N SER A 143 -18.48 2.90 -10.02
CA SER A 143 -18.07 4.14 -9.35
C SER A 143 -17.79 5.28 -10.32
N GLU A 144 -17.35 4.96 -11.54
CA GLU A 144 -17.03 5.93 -12.58
C GLU A 144 -18.25 6.31 -13.43
N GLN A 145 -19.16 5.36 -13.70
CA GLN A 145 -20.28 5.51 -14.62
C GLN A 145 -21.65 5.68 -13.92
N GLY A 146 -21.71 5.40 -12.62
CA GLY A 146 -22.96 5.31 -11.87
C GLY A 146 -23.67 3.97 -12.05
N LEU A 147 -24.73 3.77 -11.25
CA LEU A 147 -25.63 2.62 -11.43
C LEU A 147 -26.51 2.83 -12.65
N PRO A 148 -26.81 1.80 -13.45
CA PRO A 148 -27.79 1.92 -14.53
C PRO A 148 -29.18 2.25 -13.94
N GLU A 149 -29.95 3.09 -14.68
CA GLU A 149 -31.33 3.46 -14.31
C GLU A 149 -32.29 2.25 -14.32
#